data_e686863f08a4941b609889d47c56e198
#
_entry.id   e686863f08a4941b609889d47c56e198
#
_cell.length_a   1.000
_cell.length_b   1.000
_cell.length_c   1.000
_cell.angle_alpha   90.00
_cell.angle_beta   90.00
_cell.angle_gamma   90.00
#
_symmetry.space_group_name_H-M   'P 1'
#
loop_
_entity.id
_entity.type
_entity.pdbx_description
1 polymer ?
#
loop_
_entity_poly.entity_id
_entity_poly.type
_entity_poly.pdbx_seq_one_letter_code
_entity_poly.pdbx_strand_id
1 'polypeptide(L)'
;MAISNTTTVQRIEIYPLSDSSAEDTANAKHPTMMVVYNNTLTGTGADAALNGSVSTTVKHLAKFVEDGGDATDVTGEDQLVQDVAGEIWS
;
A
#
# COMPACT_ATOMS: atom_id res chain seq x y z
N MET A 1 -21.20 8.29 -21.00
CA MET A 1 -21.24 7.70 -19.64
C MET A 1 -19.87 7.18 -19.30
N ALA A 2 -19.22 7.76 -18.34
CA ALA A 2 -17.88 7.34 -17.98
C ALA A 2 -17.70 7.42 -16.47
N ILE A 3 -17.15 6.35 -15.90
CA ILE A 3 -16.70 6.33 -14.52
C ILE A 3 -15.20 6.12 -14.56
N SER A 4 -14.48 6.99 -13.88
CA SER A 4 -13.05 6.82 -13.68
C SER A 4 -12.74 6.81 -12.21
N ASN A 5 -11.63 6.18 -11.85
CA ASN A 5 -11.18 6.09 -10.47
C ASN A 5 -9.80 6.70 -10.38
N THR A 6 -9.64 7.63 -9.44
CA THR A 6 -8.34 8.21 -9.12
C THR A 6 -7.91 7.67 -7.76
N THR A 7 -6.77 7.02 -7.71
CA THR A 7 -6.23 6.45 -6.48
C THR A 7 -5.06 7.29 -6.00
N THR A 8 -5.15 7.75 -4.77
CA THR A 8 -4.09 8.52 -4.13
C THR A 8 -3.73 7.92 -2.78
N VAL A 9 -2.49 8.09 -2.37
CA VAL A 9 -2.06 7.65 -1.04
C VAL A 9 -2.61 8.62 -0.01
N GLN A 10 -3.36 8.10 0.95
CA GLN A 10 -3.84 8.89 2.08
C GLN A 10 -2.78 8.97 3.17
N ARG A 11 -2.21 7.81 3.52
CA ARG A 11 -1.15 7.75 4.52
C ARG A 11 -0.36 6.47 4.38
N ILE A 12 0.85 6.50 4.93
CA ILE A 12 1.70 5.33 5.07
C ILE A 12 2.12 5.27 6.53
N GLU A 13 1.89 4.14 7.18
CA GLU A 13 2.36 3.90 8.53
C GLU A 13 3.47 2.88 8.48
N ILE A 14 4.59 3.21 9.11
CA ILE A 14 5.76 2.33 9.16
C ILE A 14 5.83 1.73 10.56
N TYR A 15 5.86 0.41 10.60
CA TYR A 15 6.03 -0.33 11.84
C TYR A 15 7.48 -0.81 11.88
N PRO A 16 8.29 -0.34 12.84
CA PRO A 16 9.66 -0.83 12.98
C PRO A 16 9.65 -2.32 13.32
N LEU A 17 10.81 -2.90 13.50
CA LEU A 17 10.91 -4.32 13.80
C LEU A 17 9.90 -4.75 14.85
N SER A 18 9.05 -5.69 14.49
CA SER A 18 7.95 -6.10 15.37
C SER A 18 8.49 -6.83 16.61
N ASP A 19 9.59 -7.54 16.47
CA ASP A 19 10.20 -8.26 17.59
C ASP A 19 11.64 -8.60 17.22
N SER A 20 12.59 -7.96 17.89
CA SER A 20 14.00 -8.19 17.64
C SER A 20 14.48 -9.56 18.17
N SER A 21 13.69 -10.19 19.04
CA SER A 21 13.98 -11.52 19.54
C SER A 21 13.20 -12.60 18.79
N ALA A 22 12.38 -12.20 17.81
CA ALA A 22 11.60 -13.13 17.04
C ALA A 22 12.48 -14.17 16.38
N GLU A 23 11.93 -15.35 16.24
CA GLU A 23 12.59 -16.39 15.51
C GLU A 23 12.98 -15.92 14.12
N ASP A 24 13.84 -16.67 13.50
CA ASP A 24 14.55 -16.30 12.30
C ASP A 24 13.63 -16.21 11.07
N THR A 25 12.63 -15.36 11.15
CA THR A 25 11.77 -15.09 10.01
C THR A 25 12.27 -13.82 9.31
N ALA A 26 12.37 -13.89 8.01
CA ALA A 26 12.92 -12.78 7.23
C ALA A 26 12.11 -11.49 7.41
N ASN A 27 10.78 -11.60 7.47
CA ASN A 27 9.93 -10.44 7.64
C ASN A 27 10.00 -9.82 9.02
N ALA A 28 10.26 -10.63 10.05
CA ALA A 28 10.38 -10.12 11.42
C ALA A 28 11.61 -9.24 11.61
N LYS A 29 12.60 -9.36 10.75
CA LYS A 29 13.85 -8.60 10.83
C LYS A 29 13.80 -7.28 10.08
N HIS A 30 12.71 -6.99 9.41
CA HIS A 30 12.56 -5.77 8.61
C HIS A 30 11.28 -5.05 8.97
N PRO A 31 11.26 -3.73 8.83
CA PRO A 31 10.02 -2.97 9.04
C PRO A 31 8.93 -3.43 8.08
N THR A 32 7.70 -3.26 8.51
CA THR A 32 6.53 -3.42 7.65
C THR A 32 5.85 -2.09 7.49
N MET A 33 4.96 -1.98 6.53
CA MET A 33 4.17 -0.77 6.38
C MET A 33 2.72 -1.09 6.08
N MET A 34 1.87 -0.16 6.49
CA MET A 34 0.47 -0.15 6.10
C MET A 34 0.24 1.06 5.22
N VAL A 35 -0.29 0.82 4.02
CA VAL A 35 -0.60 1.89 3.08
C VAL A 35 -2.09 2.01 2.97
N VAL A 36 -2.59 3.23 3.13
CA VAL A 36 -4.01 3.52 2.95
C VAL A 36 -4.18 4.36 1.71
N TYR A 37 -4.92 3.83 0.75
CA TYR A 37 -5.24 4.53 -0.49
C TYR A 37 -6.65 5.09 -0.42
N ASN A 38 -6.83 6.28 -0.95
CA ASN A 38 -8.14 6.83 -1.24
C ASN A 38 -8.45 6.61 -2.71
N ASN A 39 -9.61 6.03 -2.97
CA ASN A 39 -10.12 5.86 -4.33
C ASN A 39 -11.29 6.82 -4.51
N THR A 40 -11.14 7.76 -5.43
CA THR A 40 -12.18 8.75 -5.70
C THR A 40 -12.77 8.49 -7.08
N LEU A 41 -14.08 8.36 -7.14
CA LEU A 41 -14.77 8.15 -8.39
C LEU A 41 -15.11 9.49 -9.03
N THR A 42 -14.93 9.55 -10.34
CA THR A 42 -15.42 10.65 -11.17
C THR A 42 -16.49 10.07 -12.09
N GLY A 43 -17.70 10.55 -11.93
CA GLY A 43 -18.82 10.12 -12.77
C GLY A 43 -19.35 11.27 -13.61
N THR A 44 -19.79 10.96 -14.83
CA THR A 44 -20.38 11.93 -15.74
C THR A 44 -21.66 11.37 -16.33
N GLY A 45 -22.52 12.24 -16.82
CA GLY A 45 -23.78 11.83 -17.42
C GLY A 45 -24.68 11.10 -16.45
N ALA A 46 -25.08 9.89 -16.78
CA ALA A 46 -25.93 9.07 -15.91
C ALA A 46 -25.24 8.66 -14.61
N ASP A 47 -23.92 8.71 -14.58
CA ASP A 47 -23.11 8.32 -13.42
C ASP A 47 -22.70 9.51 -12.55
N ALA A 48 -23.23 10.69 -12.83
CA ALA A 48 -22.85 11.91 -12.11
C ALA A 48 -23.13 11.82 -10.61
N ALA A 49 -24.10 11.01 -10.20
CA ALA A 49 -24.41 10.81 -8.79
C ALA A 49 -23.26 10.13 -8.02
N LEU A 50 -22.39 9.42 -8.72
CA LEU A 50 -21.23 8.75 -8.12
C LEU A 50 -20.01 9.66 -8.04
N ASN A 51 -20.08 10.85 -8.65
CA ASN A 51 -18.93 11.74 -8.66
C ASN A 51 -18.57 12.19 -7.25
N GLY A 52 -17.29 12.04 -6.93
CA GLY A 52 -16.77 12.38 -5.59
C GLY A 52 -16.93 11.29 -4.56
N SER A 53 -17.49 10.14 -4.91
CA SER A 53 -17.56 9.00 -3.99
C SER A 53 -16.17 8.52 -3.66
N VAL A 54 -15.88 8.36 -2.37
CA VAL A 54 -14.56 7.97 -1.88
C VAL A 54 -14.66 6.64 -1.15
N SER A 55 -13.74 5.74 -1.45
CA SER A 55 -13.55 4.52 -0.69
C SER A 55 -12.07 4.41 -0.31
N THR A 56 -11.76 3.55 0.64
CA THR A 56 -10.38 3.35 1.05
C THR A 56 -9.96 1.90 0.82
N THR A 57 -8.71 1.72 0.45
CA THR A 57 -8.08 0.41 0.35
C THR A 57 -6.88 0.40 1.29
N VAL A 58 -6.83 -0.60 2.15
CA VAL A 58 -5.73 -0.76 3.10
C VAL A 58 -4.90 -1.95 2.66
N LYS A 59 -3.59 -1.74 2.54
CA LYS A 59 -2.64 -2.79 2.20
C LYS A 59 -1.57 -2.88 3.26
N HIS A 60 -1.28 -4.10 3.68
CA HIS A 60 -0.16 -4.38 4.58
C HIS A 60 0.96 -5.00 3.77
N LEU A 61 2.13 -4.37 3.79
CA LEU A 61 3.26 -4.78 2.99
C LEU A 61 4.46 -5.10 3.88
N ALA A 62 5.10 -6.21 3.58
CA ALA A 62 6.35 -6.63 4.21
C ALA A 62 7.42 -6.80 3.14
N LYS A 63 8.68 -6.85 3.53
CA LYS A 63 9.79 -6.95 2.59
C LYS A 63 9.69 -8.18 1.68
N PHE A 64 9.18 -9.29 2.21
CA PHE A 64 9.02 -10.52 1.46
C PHE A 64 7.56 -10.94 1.42
N VAL A 65 7.14 -11.54 0.33
CA VAL A 65 5.76 -12.03 0.15
C VAL A 65 5.41 -13.00 1.27
N GLU A 66 6.37 -13.84 1.64
CA GLU A 66 6.28 -14.74 2.78
C GLU A 66 7.66 -14.93 3.38
N ASP A 67 7.74 -15.39 4.60
CA ASP A 67 9.02 -15.59 5.25
C ASP A 67 9.88 -16.56 4.45
N GLY A 68 11.05 -16.09 4.03
CA GLY A 68 11.95 -16.87 3.19
C GLY A 68 11.55 -16.93 1.73
N GLY A 69 10.51 -16.21 1.35
CA GLY A 69 10.03 -16.15 -0.03
C GLY A 69 10.65 -15.03 -0.85
N ASP A 70 9.99 -14.74 -1.97
CA ASP A 70 10.44 -13.70 -2.88
C ASP A 70 10.22 -12.30 -2.33
N ALA A 71 11.02 -11.35 -2.80
CA ALA A 71 10.84 -9.96 -2.44
C ALA A 71 9.47 -9.46 -2.92
N THR A 72 8.83 -8.65 -2.10
CA THR A 72 7.53 -8.06 -2.43
C THR A 72 7.68 -7.13 -3.62
N ASP A 73 6.84 -7.34 -4.63
CA ASP A 73 6.82 -6.50 -5.82
C ASP A 73 5.94 -5.27 -5.54
N VAL A 74 6.57 -4.10 -5.52
CA VAL A 74 5.87 -2.83 -5.28
C VAL A 74 5.77 -1.99 -6.55
N THR A 75 6.10 -2.54 -7.70
CA THR A 75 6.09 -1.77 -8.95
C THR A 75 4.69 -1.31 -9.36
N GLY A 76 3.67 -2.00 -8.88
CA GLY A 76 2.29 -1.59 -9.11
C GLY A 76 1.76 -0.57 -8.10
N GLU A 77 2.55 -0.21 -7.09
CA GLU A 77 2.15 0.73 -6.06
C GLU A 77 2.47 2.17 -6.50
N ASP A 78 1.89 3.14 -5.77
CA ASP A 78 2.21 4.53 -5.99
C ASP A 78 3.71 4.78 -5.82
N GLN A 79 4.26 5.75 -6.54
CA GLN A 79 5.69 6.05 -6.49
C GLN A 79 6.17 6.36 -5.07
N LEU A 80 5.35 7.04 -4.28
CA LEU A 80 5.69 7.32 -2.88
C LEU A 80 5.87 6.02 -2.10
N VAL A 81 5.00 5.04 -2.31
CA VAL A 81 5.10 3.74 -1.65
C VAL A 81 6.37 3.02 -2.08
N GLN A 82 6.70 3.07 -3.37
CA GLN A 82 7.94 2.47 -3.89
C GLN A 82 9.17 3.12 -3.25
N ASP A 83 9.16 4.43 -3.11
CA ASP A 83 10.27 5.17 -2.52
C ASP A 83 10.45 4.82 -1.04
N VAL A 84 9.36 4.75 -0.30
CA VAL A 84 9.39 4.35 1.11
C VAL A 84 9.90 2.91 1.25
N ALA A 85 9.39 2.01 0.43
CA ALA A 85 9.82 0.61 0.44
C ALA A 85 11.32 0.49 0.18
N GLY A 86 11.85 1.24 -0.78
CA GLY A 86 13.27 1.26 -1.08
C GLY A 86 14.09 1.75 0.10
N GLU A 87 13.57 2.65 0.89
CA GLU A 87 14.27 3.21 2.04
C GLU A 87 14.24 2.26 3.24
N ILE A 88 13.07 1.73 3.57
CA ILE A 88 12.94 0.91 4.79
C ILE A 88 13.41 -0.53 4.61
N TRP A 89 13.47 -1.01 3.38
CA TRP A 89 13.85 -2.40 3.07
C TRP A 89 15.22 -2.52 2.39
N SER A 90 15.93 -1.43 2.32
CA SER A 90 17.26 -1.43 1.71
C SER A 90 18.30 -2.15 2.57
#